data_631b8a48e14d0071ac7c01dd312b66d1
#
_entry.id   631b8a48e14d0071ac7c01dd312b66d1
#
_cell.length_a   1.000
_cell.length_b   1.000
_cell.length_c   1.000
_cell.angle_alpha   90.00
_cell.angle_beta   90.00
_cell.angle_gamma   90.00
#
_symmetry.space_group_name_H-M   'P 1'
#
loop_
_entity.id
_entity.type
_entity.pdbx_description
1 polymer ?
#
loop_
_entity_poly.entity_id
_entity_poly.type
_entity_poly.pdbx_seq_one_letter_code
_entity_poly.pdbx_strand_id
1 'polypeptide(L)'
;MNQSQLFIGKDGTSTAVPESELPLVLPVTKDIRPSGTGESPLANLTDWLEVTREDGVKGRRETNTMPQWAGSSWYYLRYIDPHNTEKLADEDLLKQWLPVDIYVGGAEHAVLHLLYARFWHKFLYDLGVVPTKEPFQKLFNQGMILGTSYRDHRGALCGN
;
A
#
# COMPACT_ATOMS: atom_id res chain seq x y z
N MET A 1 -6.39 3.58 3.60
CA MET A 1 -6.81 2.69 2.48
C MET A 1 -5.82 2.83 1.35
N ASN A 2 -5.53 1.74 0.64
CA ASN A 2 -4.54 1.73 -0.46
C ASN A 2 -5.20 2.05 -1.82
N GLN A 3 -6.19 2.95 -1.84
CA GLN A 3 -6.81 3.34 -3.09
C GLN A 3 -5.81 4.07 -3.98
N SER A 4 -5.75 3.70 -5.25
CA SER A 4 -4.94 4.40 -6.23
C SER A 4 -5.50 5.79 -6.49
N GLN A 5 -4.65 6.79 -6.43
CA GLN A 5 -5.03 8.20 -6.60
C GLN A 5 -4.66 8.68 -8.01
N LEU A 6 -5.20 7.96 -9.00
CA LEU A 6 -4.96 8.25 -10.41
C LEU A 6 -6.26 8.64 -11.13
N PHE A 7 -6.11 9.57 -12.06
CA PHE A 7 -7.08 9.93 -13.06
C PHE A 7 -6.64 9.36 -14.41
N ILE A 8 -7.54 8.71 -15.11
CA ILE A 8 -7.29 8.11 -16.42
C ILE A 8 -8.10 8.88 -17.46
N GLY A 9 -7.41 9.61 -18.32
CA GLY A 9 -8.01 10.33 -19.44
C GLY A 9 -8.62 9.40 -20.48
N LYS A 10 -9.49 9.92 -21.33
CA LYS A 10 -10.10 9.15 -22.43
C LYS A 10 -9.10 8.66 -23.46
N ASP A 11 -7.95 9.30 -23.55
CA ASP A 11 -6.82 8.93 -24.39
C ASP A 11 -5.93 7.84 -23.75
N GLY A 12 -6.27 7.37 -22.55
CA GLY A 12 -5.52 6.38 -21.78
C GLY A 12 -4.36 6.95 -20.97
N THR A 13 -4.14 8.26 -20.97
CA THR A 13 -3.11 8.87 -20.14
C THR A 13 -3.49 8.79 -18.66
N SER A 14 -2.52 8.44 -17.81
CA SER A 14 -2.71 8.41 -16.36
C SER A 14 -2.01 9.61 -15.72
N THR A 15 -2.72 10.35 -14.89
CA THR A 15 -2.18 11.47 -14.12
C THR A 15 -2.55 11.35 -12.64
N ALA A 16 -1.69 11.87 -11.76
CA ALA A 16 -2.03 11.93 -10.35
C ALA A 16 -3.22 12.88 -10.11
N VAL A 17 -4.05 12.54 -9.12
CA VAL A 17 -5.08 13.44 -8.61
C VAL A 17 -4.38 14.64 -7.95
N PRO A 18 -4.85 15.87 -8.17
CA PRO A 18 -4.28 17.06 -7.52
C PRO A 18 -4.31 16.95 -5.99
N GLU A 19 -3.31 17.52 -5.32
CA GLU A 19 -3.25 17.52 -3.86
C GLU A 19 -4.46 18.20 -3.21
N SER A 20 -5.04 19.19 -3.86
CA SER A 20 -6.26 19.88 -3.41
C SER A 20 -7.50 18.98 -3.34
N GLU A 21 -7.49 17.85 -4.06
CA GLU A 21 -8.58 16.85 -4.04
C GLU A 21 -8.32 15.70 -3.05
N LEU A 22 -7.23 15.75 -2.30
CA LEU A 22 -6.89 14.73 -1.31
C LEU A 22 -7.42 15.11 0.09
N PRO A 23 -7.78 14.15 0.92
CA PRO A 23 -7.77 12.69 0.66
C PRO A 23 -8.89 12.25 -0.28
N LEU A 24 -8.62 11.32 -1.17
CA LEU A 24 -9.66 10.72 -2.02
C LEU A 24 -10.64 9.92 -1.16
N VAL A 25 -11.88 10.40 -1.06
CA VAL A 25 -12.93 9.78 -0.26
C VAL A 25 -13.73 8.80 -1.12
N LEU A 26 -13.86 7.56 -0.66
CA LEU A 26 -14.69 6.57 -1.33
C LEU A 26 -16.16 6.84 -1.06
N PRO A 27 -17.03 6.62 -2.05
CA PRO A 27 -18.47 6.84 -1.89
C PRO A 27 -19.06 5.82 -0.92
N VAL A 28 -20.06 6.25 -0.17
CA VAL A 28 -20.87 5.34 0.64
C VAL A 28 -21.87 4.65 -0.28
N THR A 29 -21.77 3.34 -0.40
CA THR A 29 -22.69 2.53 -1.20
C THR A 29 -23.31 1.42 -0.37
N LYS A 30 -24.57 1.10 -0.65
CA LYS A 30 -25.29 -0.02 -0.03
C LYS A 30 -25.08 -1.34 -0.77
N ASP A 31 -24.55 -1.27 -1.97
CA ASP A 31 -24.42 -2.43 -2.87
C ASP A 31 -22.98 -2.52 -3.39
N ILE A 32 -22.26 -3.54 -2.96
CA ILE A 32 -20.92 -3.84 -3.43
C ILE A 32 -20.98 -5.21 -4.09
N ARG A 33 -21.09 -5.21 -5.42
CA ARG A 33 -21.11 -6.44 -6.22
C ARG A 33 -19.90 -6.53 -7.12
N PRO A 34 -19.41 -7.74 -7.40
CA PRO A 34 -18.42 -7.93 -8.45
C PRO A 34 -18.92 -7.36 -9.77
N SER A 35 -18.02 -6.73 -10.52
CA SER A 35 -18.36 -6.12 -11.82
C SER A 35 -18.73 -7.14 -12.89
N GLY A 36 -18.28 -8.39 -12.75
CA GLY A 36 -18.39 -9.43 -13.77
C GLY A 36 -17.39 -9.29 -14.93
N THR A 37 -16.60 -8.21 -14.94
CA THR A 37 -15.61 -7.87 -15.99
C THR A 37 -14.17 -8.04 -15.51
N GLY A 38 -13.96 -8.40 -14.23
CA GLY A 38 -12.64 -8.42 -13.59
C GLY A 38 -12.20 -7.05 -13.04
N GLU A 39 -12.97 -6.00 -13.25
CA GLU A 39 -12.73 -4.69 -12.64
C GLU A 39 -13.20 -4.67 -11.17
N SER A 40 -12.66 -3.74 -10.41
CA SER A 40 -13.08 -3.48 -9.02
C SER A 40 -14.59 -3.20 -8.93
N PRO A 41 -15.27 -3.57 -7.83
CA PRO A 41 -16.66 -3.18 -7.57
C PRO A 41 -16.91 -1.67 -7.66
N LEU A 42 -15.92 -0.83 -7.45
CA LEU A 42 -16.00 0.62 -7.62
C LEU A 42 -16.29 1.03 -9.06
N ALA A 43 -15.98 0.21 -10.04
CA ALA A 43 -16.27 0.47 -11.44
C ALA A 43 -17.76 0.51 -11.75
N ASN A 44 -18.61 -0.06 -10.88
CA ASN A 44 -20.07 0.02 -11.01
C ASN A 44 -20.65 1.36 -10.54
N LEU A 45 -19.86 2.21 -9.88
CA LEU A 45 -20.29 3.49 -9.32
C LEU A 45 -19.99 4.62 -10.30
N THR A 46 -20.76 4.69 -11.39
CA THR A 46 -20.52 5.60 -12.51
C THR A 46 -20.42 7.07 -12.10
N ASP A 47 -21.28 7.51 -11.17
CA ASP A 47 -21.31 8.91 -10.70
C ASP A 47 -20.03 9.31 -9.95
N TRP A 48 -19.39 8.35 -9.28
CA TRP A 48 -18.10 8.57 -8.63
C TRP A 48 -16.93 8.33 -9.59
N LEU A 49 -17.10 7.39 -10.51
CA LEU A 49 -16.05 6.97 -11.44
C LEU A 49 -15.71 8.05 -12.45
N GLU A 50 -16.75 8.64 -13.08
CA GLU A 50 -16.56 9.64 -14.12
C GLU A 50 -16.28 11.01 -13.53
N VAL A 51 -15.21 11.64 -13.98
CA VAL A 51 -14.75 12.94 -13.48
C VAL A 51 -14.46 13.87 -14.66
N THR A 52 -14.84 15.11 -14.49
CA THR A 52 -14.36 16.21 -15.33
C THR A 52 -13.45 17.08 -14.46
N ARG A 53 -12.19 17.20 -14.86
CA ARG A 53 -11.19 18.02 -14.15
C ARG A 53 -11.49 19.51 -14.35
N GLU A 54 -10.87 20.36 -13.53
CA GLU A 54 -11.00 21.82 -13.62
C GLU A 54 -10.57 22.37 -14.99
N ASP A 55 -9.62 21.72 -15.66
CA ASP A 55 -9.19 22.06 -17.02
C ASP A 55 -10.17 21.58 -18.11
N GLY A 56 -11.32 21.00 -17.74
CA GLY A 56 -12.34 20.50 -18.64
C GLY A 56 -12.07 19.13 -19.24
N VAL A 57 -10.93 18.49 -18.90
CA VAL A 57 -10.60 17.15 -19.38
C VAL A 57 -11.49 16.11 -18.71
N LYS A 58 -12.14 15.29 -19.52
CA LYS A 58 -13.00 14.19 -19.06
C LYS A 58 -12.23 12.89 -18.99
N GLY A 59 -12.44 12.16 -17.92
CA GLY A 59 -11.82 10.86 -17.70
C GLY A 59 -12.49 10.11 -16.57
N ARG A 60 -11.80 9.10 -16.05
CA ARG A 60 -12.30 8.27 -14.95
C ARG A 60 -11.26 8.14 -13.83
N ARG A 61 -11.75 7.89 -12.62
CA ARG A 61 -10.88 7.52 -11.50
C ARG A 61 -10.37 6.09 -11.69
N GLU A 62 -9.15 5.84 -11.22
CA GLU A 62 -8.68 4.46 -11.05
C GLU A 62 -9.49 3.77 -9.96
N THR A 63 -9.97 2.56 -10.23
CA THR A 63 -10.81 1.79 -9.31
C THR A 63 -10.05 0.73 -8.53
N ASN A 64 -8.84 0.39 -8.95
CA ASN A 64 -7.99 -0.56 -8.26
C ASN A 64 -7.31 0.08 -7.05
N THR A 65 -6.98 -0.76 -6.08
CA THR A 65 -6.06 -0.37 -5.02
C THR A 65 -4.63 -0.30 -5.54
N MET A 66 -3.76 0.44 -4.85
CA MET A 66 -2.33 0.34 -5.07
C MET A 66 -1.87 -1.11 -4.81
N PRO A 67 -0.75 -1.57 -5.41
CA PRO A 67 -0.23 -2.93 -5.20
C PRO A 67 -0.13 -3.29 -3.73
N GLN A 68 -0.35 -4.56 -3.42
CA GLN A 68 -0.59 -5.15 -2.10
C GLN A 68 0.17 -4.49 -0.92
N TRP A 69 1.48 -4.32 -1.05
CA TRP A 69 2.36 -3.87 0.03
C TRP A 69 2.63 -2.37 0.04
N ALA A 70 2.03 -1.62 -0.88
CA ALA A 70 2.24 -0.17 -0.95
C ALA A 70 1.81 0.54 0.34
N GLY A 71 0.69 0.14 0.94
CA GLY A 71 0.23 0.73 2.20
C GLY A 71 1.05 0.33 3.41
N SER A 72 1.55 -0.90 3.47
CA SER A 72 2.37 -1.40 4.58
C SER A 72 3.87 -1.19 4.38
N SER A 73 4.29 -0.69 3.23
CA SER A 73 5.71 -0.50 2.91
C SER A 73 6.41 0.57 3.76
N TRP A 74 5.68 1.48 4.38
CA TRP A 74 6.22 2.64 5.08
C TRP A 74 5.81 2.75 6.56
N TYR A 75 5.06 1.79 7.11
CA TYR A 75 4.51 1.87 8.47
C TYR A 75 5.60 2.11 9.54
N TYR A 76 6.78 1.51 9.37
CA TYR A 76 7.90 1.65 10.30
C TYR A 76 8.39 3.10 10.42
N LEU A 77 8.27 3.91 9.37
CA LEU A 77 8.55 5.34 9.40
C LEU A 77 7.49 6.06 10.24
N ARG A 78 6.22 5.74 10.01
CA ARG A 78 5.11 6.36 10.74
C ARG A 78 5.11 6.01 12.22
N TYR A 79 5.59 4.84 12.60
CA TYR A 79 5.72 4.43 14.01
C TYR A 79 6.69 5.29 14.80
N ILE A 80 7.64 5.93 14.15
CA ILE A 80 8.60 6.84 14.79
C ILE A 80 7.87 8.08 15.34
N ASP A 81 6.87 8.59 14.60
CA ASP A 81 6.12 9.79 14.98
C ASP A 81 4.64 9.66 14.57
N PRO A 82 3.85 8.83 15.28
CA PRO A 82 2.52 8.43 14.85
C PRO A 82 1.47 9.54 14.93
N HIS A 83 1.71 10.57 15.71
CA HIS A 83 0.77 11.66 15.95
C HIS A 83 1.07 12.93 15.13
N ASN A 84 2.11 12.93 14.33
CA ASN A 84 2.46 14.06 13.50
C ASN A 84 1.39 14.27 12.40
N THR A 85 0.80 15.45 12.36
CA THR A 85 -0.22 15.82 11.37
C THR A 85 0.33 16.61 10.20
N GLU A 86 1.55 17.11 10.32
CA GLU A 86 2.16 18.03 9.34
C GLU A 86 3.11 17.30 8.39
N LYS A 87 3.81 16.28 8.89
CA LYS A 87 4.84 15.54 8.15
C LYS A 87 4.68 14.03 8.30
N LEU A 88 5.37 13.29 7.46
CA LEU A 88 5.50 11.83 7.57
C LEU A 88 5.99 11.43 8.97
N ALA A 89 7.03 12.08 9.45
CA ALA A 89 7.57 12.04 10.80
C ALA A 89 8.53 13.22 10.97
N ASP A 90 8.84 13.58 12.21
CA ASP A 90 9.84 14.58 12.53
C ASP A 90 11.24 14.17 12.06
N GLU A 91 11.98 15.10 11.47
CA GLU A 91 13.29 14.83 10.85
C GLU A 91 14.36 14.40 11.86
N ASP A 92 14.33 14.97 13.06
CA ASP A 92 15.32 14.61 14.09
C ASP A 92 15.00 13.25 14.71
N LEU A 93 13.72 12.92 14.84
CA LEU A 93 13.30 11.56 15.20
C LEU A 93 13.70 10.53 14.13
N LEU A 94 13.52 10.85 12.85
CA LEU A 94 13.97 9.97 11.76
C LEU A 94 15.49 9.75 11.81
N LYS A 95 16.30 10.79 12.06
CA LYS A 95 17.77 10.67 12.22
C LYS A 95 18.16 9.82 13.42
N GLN A 96 17.38 9.88 14.50
CA GLN A 96 17.65 9.12 15.72
C GLN A 96 17.31 7.64 15.60
N TRP A 97 16.21 7.30 14.89
CA TRP A 97 15.64 5.96 14.86
C TRP A 97 15.93 5.15 13.60
N LEU A 98 16.47 5.79 12.55
CA LEU A 98 16.82 5.11 11.31
C LEU A 98 18.35 4.95 11.16
N PRO A 99 18.78 3.87 10.49
CA PRO A 99 18.00 2.73 10.02
C PRO A 99 17.52 1.84 11.16
N VAL A 100 16.43 1.11 10.96
CA VAL A 100 15.92 0.14 11.95
C VAL A 100 16.97 -0.94 12.20
N ASP A 101 17.28 -1.23 13.46
CA ASP A 101 18.39 -2.11 13.83
C ASP A 101 18.16 -3.56 13.41
N ILE A 102 16.95 -4.07 13.61
CA ILE A 102 16.61 -5.44 13.30
C ILE A 102 15.17 -5.57 12.83
N TYR A 103 14.96 -6.31 11.74
CA TYR A 103 13.66 -6.75 11.26
C TYR A 103 13.50 -8.25 11.54
N VAL A 104 12.50 -8.59 12.36
CA VAL A 104 12.18 -9.98 12.70
C VAL A 104 10.92 -10.39 11.94
N GLY A 105 11.01 -11.42 11.11
CA GLY A 105 9.86 -11.84 10.33
C GLY A 105 10.13 -13.08 9.48
N GLY A 106 9.05 -13.64 8.93
CA GLY A 106 9.11 -14.81 8.08
C GLY A 106 9.89 -14.57 6.78
N ALA A 107 10.45 -15.65 6.25
CA ALA A 107 11.28 -15.61 5.02
C ALA A 107 10.49 -15.09 3.80
N GLU A 108 9.17 -15.26 3.76
CA GLU A 108 8.30 -14.77 2.71
C GLU A 108 8.36 -13.24 2.53
N HIS A 109 8.59 -12.52 3.62
CA HIS A 109 8.69 -11.06 3.57
C HIS A 109 9.96 -10.55 2.87
N ALA A 110 10.95 -11.38 2.64
CA ALA A 110 12.13 -11.01 1.87
C ALA A 110 11.77 -10.55 0.44
N VAL A 111 10.78 -11.19 -0.16
CA VAL A 111 10.28 -10.86 -1.52
C VAL A 111 8.92 -10.12 -1.51
N LEU A 112 8.30 -9.99 -0.36
CA LEU A 112 7.02 -9.29 -0.19
C LEU A 112 7.25 -7.91 0.43
N HIS A 113 7.05 -7.77 1.74
CA HIS A 113 7.13 -6.49 2.43
C HIS A 113 8.51 -5.80 2.29
N LEU A 114 9.61 -6.53 2.44
CA LEU A 114 10.95 -5.93 2.44
C LEU A 114 11.34 -5.33 1.08
N LEU A 115 10.89 -5.91 -0.04
CA LEU A 115 11.12 -5.35 -1.37
C LEU A 115 10.42 -4.01 -1.52
N TYR A 116 9.14 -3.93 -1.14
CA TYR A 116 8.37 -2.68 -1.20
C TYR A 116 8.91 -1.63 -0.23
N ALA A 117 9.21 -2.03 1.02
CA ALA A 117 9.76 -1.13 2.02
C ALA A 117 11.10 -0.52 1.56
N ARG A 118 11.98 -1.35 1.00
CA ARG A 118 13.27 -0.90 0.48
C ARG A 118 13.12 0.03 -0.72
N PHE A 119 12.22 -0.29 -1.65
CA PHE A 119 11.95 0.59 -2.80
C PHE A 119 11.45 1.96 -2.34
N TRP A 120 10.43 2.00 -1.47
CA TRP A 120 9.90 3.25 -0.92
C TRP A 120 10.93 4.03 -0.14
N HIS A 121 11.72 3.36 0.68
CA HIS A 121 12.77 4.01 1.47
C HIS A 121 13.82 4.68 0.59
N LYS A 122 14.25 4.00 -0.47
CA LYS A 122 15.20 4.58 -1.43
C LYS A 122 14.62 5.79 -2.16
N PHE A 123 13.37 5.70 -2.58
CA PHE A 123 12.66 6.82 -3.18
C PHE A 123 12.57 8.02 -2.22
N LEU A 124 12.19 7.78 -0.97
CA LEU A 124 12.15 8.84 0.06
C LEU A 124 13.54 9.38 0.39
N TYR A 125 14.58 8.57 0.31
CA TYR A 125 15.96 9.01 0.46
C TYR A 125 16.36 9.96 -0.69
N ASP A 126 16.03 9.61 -1.92
CA ASP A 126 16.33 10.45 -3.09
C ASP A 126 15.59 11.80 -3.03
N LEU A 127 14.43 11.84 -2.38
CA LEU A 127 13.70 13.09 -2.09
C LEU A 127 14.21 13.85 -0.84
N GLY A 128 15.18 13.29 -0.11
CA GLY A 128 15.69 13.90 1.12
C GLY A 128 14.77 13.78 2.34
N VAL A 129 13.73 12.94 2.29
CA VAL A 129 12.75 12.77 3.37
C VAL A 129 13.28 11.89 4.50
N VAL A 130 14.07 10.86 4.17
CA VAL A 130 14.71 9.98 5.15
C VAL A 130 16.24 10.10 5.10
N PRO A 131 16.94 9.97 6.25
CA PRO A 131 18.39 10.22 6.33
C PRO A 131 19.26 9.04 5.86
N THR A 132 18.70 7.86 5.67
CA THR A 132 19.47 6.62 5.40
C THR A 132 19.08 6.00 4.06
N LYS A 133 20.03 5.34 3.39
CA LYS A 133 19.79 4.66 2.11
C LYS A 133 19.05 3.34 2.24
N GLU A 134 19.20 2.69 3.39
CA GLU A 134 18.59 1.37 3.66
C GLU A 134 17.69 1.47 4.89
N PRO A 135 16.52 0.82 4.85
CA PRO A 135 15.55 0.90 5.94
C PRO A 135 15.93 0.06 7.17
N PHE A 136 16.57 -1.10 6.95
CA PHE A 136 16.87 -2.10 7.98
C PHE A 136 18.34 -2.50 7.95
N GLN A 137 18.96 -2.67 9.12
CA GLN A 137 20.35 -3.09 9.23
C GLN A 137 20.48 -4.61 9.21
N LYS A 138 19.54 -5.31 9.83
CA LYS A 138 19.62 -6.76 10.00
C LYS A 138 18.26 -7.41 9.83
N LEU A 139 18.23 -8.52 9.10
CA LEU A 139 17.08 -9.41 8.99
C LEU A 139 17.33 -10.66 9.86
N PHE A 140 16.33 -11.01 10.67
CA PHE A 140 16.29 -12.26 11.40
C PHE A 140 15.05 -13.05 11.02
N ASN A 141 15.25 -14.16 10.31
CA ASN A 141 14.19 -15.11 9.99
C ASN A 141 14.19 -16.23 11.05
N GLN A 142 13.10 -16.33 11.78
CA GLN A 142 12.92 -17.37 12.79
C GLN A 142 12.53 -18.73 12.21
N GLY A 143 12.29 -18.82 10.90
CA GLY A 143 11.79 -20.01 10.20
C GLY A 143 10.28 -20.07 10.14
N MET A 144 9.74 -21.17 9.63
CA MET A 144 8.30 -21.40 9.55
C MET A 144 7.79 -22.07 10.84
N ILE A 145 6.69 -21.54 11.36
CA ILE A 145 5.95 -22.21 12.44
C ILE A 145 5.06 -23.24 11.78
N LEU A 146 5.25 -24.50 12.15
CA LEU A 146 4.44 -25.60 11.65
C LEU A 146 3.32 -25.90 12.63
N GLY A 147 2.11 -26.02 12.10
CA GLY A 147 0.94 -26.55 12.82
C GLY A 147 0.80 -28.06 12.61
N THR A 148 0.16 -28.74 13.55
CA THR A 148 -0.20 -30.14 13.38
C THR A 148 -1.29 -30.26 12.33
N SER A 149 -1.07 -31.08 11.30
CA SER A 149 -2.11 -31.44 10.34
C SER A 149 -2.53 -32.88 10.54
N TYR A 150 -3.82 -33.11 10.38
CA TYR A 150 -4.43 -34.45 10.52
C TYR A 150 -4.81 -35.01 9.16
N ARG A 151 -4.72 -36.35 9.02
CA ARG A 151 -5.17 -37.04 7.83
C ARG A 151 -6.29 -38.01 8.23
N ASP A 152 -7.30 -38.13 7.37
CA ASP A 152 -8.33 -39.14 7.53
C ASP A 152 -7.81 -40.54 7.15
N HIS A 153 -8.65 -41.57 7.31
CA HIS A 153 -8.30 -42.95 6.99
C HIS A 153 -7.98 -43.18 5.50
N ARG A 154 -8.29 -42.23 4.62
CA ARG A 154 -7.97 -42.25 3.18
C ARG A 154 -6.68 -41.47 2.87
N GLY A 155 -6.05 -40.89 3.87
CA GLY A 155 -4.85 -40.05 3.72
C GLY A 155 -5.11 -38.62 3.26
N ALA A 156 -6.38 -38.21 3.16
CA ALA A 156 -6.71 -36.82 2.84
C ALA A 156 -6.49 -35.92 4.06
N LEU A 157 -5.98 -34.69 3.81
CA LEU A 157 -5.84 -33.70 4.87
C LEU A 157 -7.21 -33.26 5.37
N CYS A 158 -7.41 -33.35 6.69
CA CYS A 158 -8.58 -32.78 7.34
C CYS A 158 -8.39 -31.27 7.51
N GLY A 159 -9.41 -30.47 7.18
CA GLY A 159 -9.44 -29.05 7.53
C GLY A 159 -9.50 -28.89 9.06
N ASN A 160 -8.88 -27.83 9.56
CA ASN A 160 -9.01 -27.39 10.95
C ASN A 160 -10.36 -26.72 11.16
#